data_9142300a382609e20187f83eceb0fc72
#
_entry.id   9142300a382609e20187f83eceb0fc72
#
_cell.length_a   1.000
_cell.length_b   1.000
_cell.length_c   1.000
_cell.angle_alpha   90.00
_cell.angle_beta   90.00
_cell.angle_gamma   90.00
#
_symmetry.space_group_name_H-M   'P 1'
#
loop_
_entity.id
_entity.type
_entity.pdbx_description
1 polymer ?
#
loop_
_entity_poly.entity_id
_entity_poly.type
_entity_poly.pdbx_seq_one_letter_code
_entity_poly.pdbx_strand_id
1 'polypeptide(L)'
;MRGLLKRHTQTRDDPLFGLLVKPSAGPLEQRLAGLLETWTGLSPAAVRPWAGKLSTPLFPEVDVTISIRAQDESEFAVFRAHLERVVSNCRTIRAQIASEALETYQLYQAEERSEAYENITSLDHIWPLIKPQKWIFGLGSLGRNLEFKSRVIIDFGWPNPHDLVAYLTDTELLLLHVEG
;
A
#
# COMPACT_ATOMS: atom_id res chain seq x y z
N MET A 1 -17.14 -24.38 28.99
CA MET A 1 -16.28 -23.16 29.23
C MET A 1 -15.43 -22.91 27.98
N ARG A 2 -15.81 -21.96 27.16
CA ARG A 2 -15.01 -21.53 26.00
C ARG A 2 -14.03 -20.47 26.50
N GLY A 3 -12.78 -20.83 26.75
CA GLY A 3 -11.72 -19.90 27.05
C GLY A 3 -11.48 -19.00 25.83
N LEU A 4 -11.90 -17.74 25.90
CA LEU A 4 -11.50 -16.71 24.99
C LEU A 4 -9.97 -16.56 25.06
N LEU A 5 -9.28 -17.15 24.08
CA LEU A 5 -7.85 -16.88 23.84
C LEU A 5 -7.71 -15.37 23.61
N LYS A 6 -7.26 -14.66 24.62
CA LYS A 6 -6.86 -13.25 24.49
C LYS A 6 -5.75 -13.19 23.44
N ARG A 7 -6.07 -12.70 22.26
CA ARG A 7 -5.06 -12.38 21.24
C ARG A 7 -4.23 -11.23 21.80
N HIS A 8 -2.99 -11.51 22.15
CA HIS A 8 -2.05 -10.45 22.53
C HIS A 8 -1.74 -9.65 21.26
N THR A 9 -2.21 -8.42 21.19
CA THR A 9 -1.84 -7.46 20.15
C THR A 9 -0.74 -6.56 20.72
N GLN A 10 0.32 -6.35 19.94
CA GLN A 10 1.28 -5.29 20.23
C GLN A 10 0.74 -3.98 19.67
N THR A 11 0.87 -2.91 20.43
CA THR A 11 0.51 -1.56 20.00
C THR A 11 1.74 -0.67 20.01
N ARG A 12 1.80 0.27 19.09
CA ARG A 12 2.83 1.28 18.99
C ARG A 12 2.17 2.59 18.61
N ASP A 13 2.46 3.65 19.34
CA ASP A 13 2.12 5.01 18.95
C ASP A 13 3.33 5.61 18.22
N ASP A 14 3.14 5.89 16.92
CA ASP A 14 4.21 6.42 16.07
C ASP A 14 3.88 7.87 15.70
N PRO A 15 4.83 8.82 15.79
CA PRO A 15 4.56 10.24 15.58
C PRO A 15 4.04 10.59 14.19
N LEU A 16 4.35 9.78 13.15
CA LEU A 16 3.90 10.03 11.79
C LEU A 16 2.80 9.07 11.34
N PHE A 17 2.87 7.80 11.76
CA PHE A 17 1.91 6.78 11.37
C PHE A 17 0.73 6.65 12.34
N GLY A 18 0.77 7.33 13.48
CA GLY A 18 -0.25 7.23 14.51
C GLY A 18 -0.27 5.87 15.22
N LEU A 19 -1.43 5.46 15.71
CA LEU A 19 -1.57 4.19 16.43
C LEU A 19 -1.48 3.00 15.48
N LEU A 20 -0.43 2.20 15.66
CA LEU A 20 -0.17 0.98 14.93
C LEU A 20 -0.47 -0.26 15.79
N VAL A 21 -1.04 -1.28 15.18
CA VAL A 21 -1.38 -2.55 15.81
C VAL A 21 -0.70 -3.68 15.04
N LYS A 22 0.01 -4.56 15.75
CA LYS A 22 0.60 -5.77 15.20
C LYS A 22 -0.09 -6.99 15.83
N PRO A 23 -0.82 -7.79 15.05
CA PRO A 23 -1.47 -8.99 15.58
C PRO A 23 -0.41 -10.00 16.04
N SER A 24 -0.59 -10.61 17.20
CA SER A 24 0.26 -11.71 17.66
C SER A 24 0.02 -12.96 16.82
N ALA A 25 1.07 -13.77 16.64
CA ALA A 25 0.94 -15.06 16.01
C ALA A 25 0.09 -15.99 16.90
N GLY A 26 -0.88 -16.70 16.29
CA GLY A 26 -1.60 -17.78 16.98
C GLY A 26 -0.68 -18.97 17.27
N PRO A 27 -1.06 -19.86 18.23
CA PRO A 27 -0.21 -21.00 18.61
C PRO A 27 0.15 -21.93 17.43
N LEU A 28 -0.77 -22.10 16.48
CA LEU A 28 -0.54 -22.92 15.28
C LEU A 28 0.47 -22.22 14.35
N GLU A 29 0.31 -20.93 14.17
CA GLU A 29 1.22 -20.13 13.32
C GLU A 29 2.62 -20.03 13.92
N GLN A 30 2.74 -19.95 15.26
CA GLN A 30 4.04 -20.01 15.94
C GLN A 30 4.75 -21.37 15.71
N ARG A 31 4.00 -22.46 15.72
CA ARG A 31 4.54 -23.80 15.42
C ARG A 31 4.97 -23.93 13.96
N LEU A 32 4.15 -23.49 13.01
CA LEU A 32 4.49 -23.47 11.59
C LEU A 32 5.66 -22.53 11.31
N ALA A 33 5.72 -21.39 12.03
CA ALA A 33 6.83 -20.46 11.97
C ALA A 33 8.16 -21.11 12.38
N GLY A 34 8.19 -21.81 13.49
CA GLY A 34 9.38 -22.53 13.96
C GLY A 34 9.83 -23.63 12.98
N LEU A 35 8.91 -24.32 12.32
CA LEU A 35 9.24 -25.30 11.28
C LEU A 35 9.83 -24.64 10.03
N LEU A 36 9.22 -23.55 9.57
CA LEU A 36 9.71 -22.78 8.41
C LEU A 36 11.07 -22.14 8.68
N GLU A 37 11.28 -21.57 9.88
CA GLU A 37 12.58 -21.02 10.29
C GLU A 37 13.69 -22.08 10.27
N THR A 38 13.39 -23.29 10.73
CA THR A 38 14.30 -24.42 10.70
C THR A 38 14.67 -24.84 9.26
N TRP A 39 13.72 -24.71 8.32
CA TRP A 39 13.89 -25.15 6.94
C TRP A 39 14.43 -24.08 6.00
N THR A 40 14.12 -22.81 6.24
CA THR A 40 14.43 -21.71 5.32
C THR A 40 15.39 -20.66 5.91
N GLY A 41 15.66 -20.71 7.21
CA GLY A 41 16.42 -19.68 7.93
C GLY A 41 15.68 -18.34 8.08
N LEU A 42 14.42 -18.27 7.62
CA LEU A 42 13.60 -17.08 7.68
C LEU A 42 12.61 -17.19 8.84
N SER A 43 12.64 -16.23 9.76
CA SER A 43 11.65 -16.17 10.86
C SER A 43 10.31 -15.61 10.36
N PRO A 44 9.25 -16.42 10.31
CA PRO A 44 7.92 -15.92 9.90
C PRO A 44 7.31 -14.94 10.90
N ALA A 45 7.80 -14.89 12.13
CA ALA A 45 7.38 -13.92 13.14
C ALA A 45 7.82 -12.48 12.76
N ALA A 46 8.92 -12.35 11.98
CA ALA A 46 9.40 -11.06 11.48
C ALA A 46 8.53 -10.45 10.37
N VAL A 47 7.59 -11.22 9.79
CA VAL A 47 6.87 -10.84 8.57
C VAL A 47 5.49 -10.22 8.81
N ARG A 48 4.98 -10.22 10.06
CA ARG A 48 3.67 -9.61 10.31
C ARG A 48 3.76 -8.09 10.28
N PRO A 49 3.02 -7.45 9.37
CA PRO A 49 3.06 -6.00 9.26
C PRO A 49 2.38 -5.35 10.46
N TRP A 50 2.84 -4.17 10.80
CA TRP A 50 2.09 -3.22 11.60
C TRP A 50 0.97 -2.65 10.75
N ALA A 51 -0.22 -2.48 11.31
CA ALA A 51 -1.38 -1.94 10.63
C ALA A 51 -1.95 -0.74 11.38
N GLY A 52 -2.46 0.23 10.64
CA GLY A 52 -3.08 1.44 11.17
C GLY A 52 -3.88 2.16 10.11
N LYS A 53 -4.23 3.41 10.39
CA LYS A 53 -4.84 4.34 9.45
C LYS A 53 -4.00 5.60 9.38
N LEU A 54 -3.90 6.19 8.20
CA LEU A 54 -3.11 7.37 7.92
C LEU A 54 -3.95 8.39 7.16
N SER A 55 -4.08 9.59 7.72
CA SER A 55 -4.57 10.77 7.01
C SER A 55 -3.39 11.46 6.33
N THR A 56 -3.49 11.77 5.04
CA THR A 56 -2.36 12.28 4.26
C THR A 56 -2.80 13.25 3.17
N PRO A 57 -2.02 14.32 2.88
CA PRO A 57 -2.29 15.20 1.76
C PRO A 57 -2.25 14.52 0.38
N LEU A 58 -1.67 13.33 0.28
CA LEU A 58 -1.71 12.55 -0.96
C LEU A 58 -3.14 12.09 -1.28
N PHE A 59 -3.92 11.72 -0.25
CA PHE A 59 -5.32 11.32 -0.35
C PHE A 59 -6.15 12.02 0.74
N PRO A 60 -6.39 13.34 0.60
CA PRO A 60 -6.98 14.13 1.67
C PRO A 60 -8.45 13.81 1.98
N GLU A 61 -9.12 13.12 1.06
CA GLU A 61 -10.54 12.80 1.18
C GLU A 61 -10.82 11.58 2.08
N VAL A 62 -9.80 10.75 2.35
CA VAL A 62 -9.97 9.49 3.06
C VAL A 62 -8.77 9.14 3.95
N ASP A 63 -9.04 8.44 5.05
CA ASP A 63 -8.01 7.77 5.83
C ASP A 63 -7.62 6.46 5.16
N VAL A 64 -6.36 6.35 4.75
CA VAL A 64 -5.85 5.16 4.08
C VAL A 64 -5.44 4.11 5.11
N THR A 65 -5.87 2.86 4.91
CA THR A 65 -5.35 1.75 5.71
C THR A 65 -3.88 1.53 5.40
N ILE A 66 -3.01 1.55 6.41
CA ILE A 66 -1.58 1.34 6.23
C ILE A 66 -1.13 -0.03 6.71
N SER A 67 -0.06 -0.54 6.08
CA SER A 67 0.60 -1.79 6.44
C SER A 67 2.12 -1.58 6.36
N ILE A 68 2.82 -1.68 7.49
CA ILE A 68 4.27 -1.39 7.57
C ILE A 68 5.02 -2.68 7.87
N ARG A 69 5.92 -3.06 6.99
CA ARG A 69 6.79 -4.23 7.12
C ARG A 69 8.16 -3.81 7.66
N ALA A 70 8.20 -3.36 8.90
CA ALA A 70 9.44 -3.02 9.60
C ALA A 70 9.76 -4.06 10.67
N GLN A 71 11.02 -4.51 10.71
CA GLN A 71 11.53 -5.46 11.69
C GLN A 71 12.02 -4.74 12.95
N ASP A 72 12.62 -3.58 12.76
CA ASP A 72 13.24 -2.78 13.83
C ASP A 72 13.02 -1.27 13.67
N GLU A 73 13.57 -0.50 14.58
CA GLU A 73 13.43 0.97 14.60
C GLU A 73 14.17 1.64 13.44
N SER A 74 15.23 1.06 12.93
CA SER A 74 15.97 1.62 11.80
C SER A 74 15.15 1.56 10.52
N GLU A 75 14.43 0.47 10.28
CA GLU A 75 13.50 0.35 9.15
C GLU A 75 12.29 1.29 9.31
N PHE A 76 11.76 1.46 10.55
CA PHE A 76 10.72 2.46 10.79
C PHE A 76 11.21 3.88 10.48
N ALA A 77 12.46 4.22 10.81
CA ALA A 77 13.03 5.52 10.50
C ALA A 77 13.12 5.75 8.97
N VAL A 78 13.47 4.71 8.20
CA VAL A 78 13.47 4.77 6.73
C VAL A 78 12.06 5.06 6.19
N PHE A 79 11.04 4.38 6.71
CA PHE A 79 9.66 4.58 6.24
C PHE A 79 9.08 5.92 6.68
N ARG A 80 9.43 6.45 7.87
CA ARG A 80 9.06 7.81 8.27
C ARG A 80 9.65 8.85 7.33
N ALA A 81 10.96 8.77 7.07
CA ALA A 81 11.63 9.68 6.14
C ALA A 81 11.05 9.58 4.73
N HIS A 82 10.68 8.37 4.29
CA HIS A 82 9.99 8.18 3.03
C HIS A 82 8.61 8.86 3.01
N LEU A 83 7.78 8.65 4.05
CA LEU A 83 6.46 9.29 4.16
C LEU A 83 6.57 10.82 4.13
N GLU A 84 7.50 11.40 4.89
CA GLU A 84 7.74 12.86 4.89
C GLU A 84 8.07 13.40 3.50
N ARG A 85 8.90 12.68 2.74
CA ARG A 85 9.26 13.07 1.37
C ARG A 85 8.10 12.93 0.41
N VAL A 86 7.33 11.83 0.49
CA VAL A 86 6.11 11.65 -0.31
C VAL A 86 5.10 12.75 -0.02
N VAL A 87 4.89 13.10 1.25
CA VAL A 87 4.00 14.19 1.65
C VAL A 87 4.50 15.54 1.11
N SER A 88 5.80 15.79 1.18
CA SER A 88 6.40 17.02 0.64
C SER A 88 6.25 17.13 -0.89
N ASN A 89 6.22 15.99 -1.59
CA ASN A 89 6.06 15.92 -3.05
C ASN A 89 4.64 15.51 -3.49
N CYS A 90 3.67 15.53 -2.57
CA CYS A 90 2.32 14.97 -2.80
C CYS A 90 1.63 15.54 -4.04
N ARG A 91 1.82 16.83 -4.35
CA ARG A 91 1.23 17.48 -5.51
C ARG A 91 1.73 16.88 -6.83
N THR A 92 3.05 16.65 -6.93
CA THR A 92 3.68 16.02 -8.09
C THR A 92 3.23 14.56 -8.23
N ILE A 93 3.28 13.80 -7.14
CA ILE A 93 2.88 12.39 -7.13
C ILE A 93 1.39 12.23 -7.48
N ARG A 94 0.52 13.09 -6.96
CA ARG A 94 -0.92 13.11 -7.34
C ARG A 94 -1.12 13.31 -8.84
N ALA A 95 -0.40 14.29 -9.41
CA ALA A 95 -0.49 14.56 -10.85
C ALA A 95 -0.01 13.37 -11.69
N GLN A 96 1.07 12.72 -11.29
CA GLN A 96 1.58 11.52 -11.96
C GLN A 96 0.60 10.35 -11.87
N ILE A 97 0.06 10.05 -10.68
CA ILE A 97 -0.96 8.99 -10.51
C ILE A 97 -2.17 9.28 -11.39
N ALA A 98 -2.68 10.51 -11.39
CA ALA A 98 -3.85 10.88 -12.19
C ALA A 98 -3.57 10.77 -13.70
N SER A 99 -2.38 11.19 -14.16
CA SER A 99 -1.99 11.11 -15.57
C SER A 99 -1.92 9.66 -16.04
N GLU A 100 -1.20 8.80 -15.32
CA GLU A 100 -1.07 7.39 -15.69
C GLU A 100 -2.38 6.61 -15.53
N ALA A 101 -3.21 6.94 -14.54
CA ALA A 101 -4.53 6.37 -14.39
C ALA A 101 -5.46 6.75 -15.56
N LEU A 102 -5.38 8.00 -16.04
CA LEU A 102 -6.15 8.44 -17.20
C LEU A 102 -5.71 7.73 -18.47
N GLU A 103 -4.40 7.62 -18.71
CA GLU A 103 -3.86 6.88 -19.87
C GLU A 103 -4.29 5.41 -19.81
N THR A 104 -4.17 4.77 -18.65
CA THR A 104 -4.62 3.38 -18.45
C THR A 104 -6.11 3.23 -18.70
N TYR A 105 -6.94 4.13 -18.17
CA TYR A 105 -8.39 4.12 -18.38
C TYR A 105 -8.75 4.23 -19.86
N GLN A 106 -8.14 5.17 -20.57
CA GLN A 106 -8.39 5.38 -22.01
C GLN A 106 -7.95 4.18 -22.85
N LEU A 107 -6.84 3.52 -22.48
CA LEU A 107 -6.38 2.30 -23.15
C LEU A 107 -7.42 1.19 -23.01
N TYR A 108 -7.89 0.89 -21.80
CA TYR A 108 -8.91 -0.12 -21.55
C TYR A 108 -10.26 0.22 -22.21
N GLN A 109 -10.67 1.49 -22.16
CA GLN A 109 -11.86 1.96 -22.87
C GLN A 109 -11.79 1.66 -24.39
N ALA A 110 -10.62 1.89 -24.99
CA ALA A 110 -10.41 1.65 -26.42
C ALA A 110 -10.37 0.15 -26.77
N GLU A 111 -9.77 -0.67 -25.90
CA GLU A 111 -9.64 -2.12 -26.10
C GLU A 111 -10.96 -2.85 -25.89
N GLU A 112 -11.67 -2.56 -24.81
CA GLU A 112 -12.90 -3.28 -24.45
C GLU A 112 -14.12 -2.82 -25.22
N ARG A 113 -14.09 -1.59 -25.79
CA ARG A 113 -15.21 -0.98 -26.53
C ARG A 113 -16.56 -1.09 -25.82
N SER A 114 -16.54 -1.10 -24.49
CA SER A 114 -17.73 -1.25 -23.65
C SER A 114 -18.40 0.09 -23.42
N GLU A 115 -19.73 0.15 -23.58
CA GLU A 115 -20.54 1.32 -23.23
C GLU A 115 -20.52 1.63 -21.72
N ALA A 116 -19.99 0.71 -20.89
CA ALA A 116 -19.86 0.91 -19.45
C ALA A 116 -18.77 1.93 -19.09
N TYR A 117 -17.83 2.24 -20.01
CA TYR A 117 -16.81 3.27 -19.77
C TYR A 117 -17.37 4.66 -20.11
N GLU A 118 -17.33 5.55 -19.14
CA GLU A 118 -17.63 6.96 -19.35
C GLU A 118 -16.52 7.63 -20.19
N ASN A 119 -16.84 8.67 -20.93
CA ASN A 119 -15.86 9.42 -21.70
C ASN A 119 -15.08 10.39 -20.80
N ILE A 120 -14.04 9.89 -20.14
CA ILE A 120 -13.17 10.67 -19.24
C ILE A 120 -11.94 11.15 -20.02
N THR A 121 -11.81 12.48 -20.09
CA THR A 121 -10.75 13.15 -20.87
C THR A 121 -9.87 14.10 -20.06
N SER A 122 -10.14 14.25 -18.76
CA SER A 122 -9.39 15.19 -17.92
C SER A 122 -8.98 14.59 -16.58
N LEU A 123 -7.89 15.11 -16.01
CA LEU A 123 -7.36 14.70 -14.71
C LEU A 123 -8.34 14.96 -13.55
N ASP A 124 -9.15 16.01 -13.66
CA ASP A 124 -10.14 16.33 -12.63
C ASP A 124 -11.27 15.30 -12.57
N HIS A 125 -11.61 14.69 -13.70
CA HIS A 125 -12.64 13.64 -13.76
C HIS A 125 -12.09 12.25 -13.41
N ILE A 126 -10.79 11.98 -13.59
CA ILE A 126 -10.20 10.69 -13.25
C ILE A 126 -9.94 10.56 -11.74
N TRP A 127 -9.60 11.66 -11.05
CA TRP A 127 -9.25 11.62 -9.64
C TRP A 127 -10.34 11.07 -8.72
N PRO A 128 -11.65 11.39 -8.90
CA PRO A 128 -12.73 10.79 -8.09
C PRO A 128 -12.86 9.26 -8.19
N LEU A 129 -12.30 8.65 -9.25
CA LEU A 129 -12.26 7.20 -9.40
C LEU A 129 -11.11 6.55 -8.63
N ILE A 130 -10.11 7.33 -8.20
CA ILE A 130 -8.93 6.84 -7.48
C ILE A 130 -9.26 6.73 -5.99
N LYS A 131 -9.54 5.51 -5.52
CA LYS A 131 -9.89 5.23 -4.12
C LYS A 131 -8.80 4.39 -3.47
N PRO A 132 -7.88 4.99 -2.67
CA PRO A 132 -6.83 4.24 -2.03
C PRO A 132 -7.42 3.29 -0.99
N GLN A 133 -7.19 2.00 -1.16
CA GLN A 133 -7.60 0.97 -0.20
C GLN A 133 -6.54 0.75 0.86
N LYS A 134 -5.28 0.63 0.43
CA LYS A 134 -4.19 0.24 1.31
C LYS A 134 -2.86 0.81 0.86
N TRP A 135 -2.10 1.35 1.79
CA TRP A 135 -0.72 1.79 1.56
C TRP A 135 0.24 0.86 2.29
N ILE A 136 1.10 0.19 1.55
CA ILE A 136 2.03 -0.81 2.07
C ILE A 136 3.44 -0.21 2.04
N PHE A 137 4.04 -0.04 3.21
CA PHE A 137 5.45 0.34 3.38
C PHE A 137 6.30 -0.92 3.48
N GLY A 138 7.28 -1.02 2.60
CA GLY A 138 8.18 -2.15 2.51
C GLY A 138 9.15 -1.95 1.35
N LEU A 139 10.40 -2.28 1.56
CA LEU A 139 11.42 -2.23 0.51
C LEU A 139 11.17 -3.32 -0.50
N GLY A 140 11.30 -3.01 -1.77
CA GLY A 140 11.16 -3.96 -2.86
C GLY A 140 11.75 -3.44 -4.15
N SER A 141 11.79 -4.29 -5.17
CA SER A 141 12.28 -3.93 -6.50
C SER A 141 11.36 -4.48 -7.58
N LEU A 142 11.20 -3.73 -8.65
CA LEU A 142 10.53 -4.11 -9.88
C LEU A 142 11.61 -4.40 -10.92
N GLY A 143 11.79 -5.69 -11.26
CA GLY A 143 12.88 -6.12 -12.13
C GLY A 143 14.25 -5.91 -11.47
N ARG A 144 15.27 -5.59 -12.29
CA ARG A 144 16.67 -5.59 -11.82
C ARG A 144 17.14 -4.27 -11.16
N ASN A 145 16.46 -3.14 -11.41
CA ASN A 145 17.00 -1.82 -11.03
C ASN A 145 15.96 -0.79 -10.53
N LEU A 146 14.69 -1.14 -10.37
CA LEU A 146 13.66 -0.19 -9.96
C LEU A 146 13.27 -0.48 -8.51
N GLU A 147 13.89 0.23 -7.58
CA GLU A 147 13.61 0.10 -6.15
C GLU A 147 12.45 1.02 -5.73
N PHE A 148 11.52 0.48 -4.95
CA PHE A 148 10.44 1.24 -4.32
C PHE A 148 10.46 1.07 -2.81
N LYS A 149 9.89 2.04 -2.09
CA LYS A 149 9.78 2.01 -0.62
C LYS A 149 8.35 1.82 -0.13
N SER A 150 7.38 2.09 -0.99
CA SER A 150 5.98 1.80 -0.69
C SER A 150 5.18 1.59 -1.96
N ARG A 151 3.99 0.98 -1.77
CA ARG A 151 2.99 0.84 -2.83
C ARG A 151 1.60 1.12 -2.29
N VAL A 152 0.77 1.77 -3.10
CA VAL A 152 -0.63 2.02 -2.79
C VAL A 152 -1.49 1.13 -3.67
N ILE A 153 -2.36 0.34 -3.06
CA ILE A 153 -3.42 -0.40 -3.74
C ILE A 153 -4.61 0.53 -3.86
N ILE A 154 -5.09 0.71 -5.07
CA ILE A 154 -6.13 1.65 -5.43
C ILE A 154 -7.30 0.86 -6.04
N ASP A 155 -8.46 0.89 -5.37
CA ASP A 155 -9.73 0.54 -6.01
C ASP A 155 -10.04 1.66 -7.02
N PHE A 156 -9.94 1.32 -8.27
CA PHE A 156 -10.20 2.27 -9.32
C PHE A 156 -11.63 2.05 -9.83
N GLY A 157 -12.47 3.08 -9.75
CA GLY A 157 -13.90 2.99 -10.05
C GLY A 157 -14.22 2.84 -11.55
N TRP A 158 -13.59 1.87 -12.21
CA TRP A 158 -13.83 1.53 -13.60
C TRP A 158 -14.61 0.19 -13.72
N PRO A 159 -15.14 -0.16 -14.89
CA PRO A 159 -15.84 -1.44 -15.09
C PRO A 159 -14.95 -2.68 -14.96
N ASN A 160 -13.63 -2.53 -15.10
CA ASN A 160 -12.66 -3.61 -14.95
C ASN A 160 -12.51 -3.97 -13.45
N PRO A 161 -12.56 -5.27 -13.07
CA PRO A 161 -12.48 -5.70 -11.66
C PRO A 161 -11.06 -5.66 -11.05
N HIS A 162 -10.06 -5.18 -11.79
CA HIS A 162 -8.67 -5.16 -11.34
C HIS A 162 -8.32 -3.85 -10.60
N ASP A 163 -7.51 -3.98 -9.56
CA ASP A 163 -6.98 -2.85 -8.83
C ASP A 163 -5.80 -2.19 -9.56
N LEU A 164 -5.57 -0.91 -9.32
CA LEU A 164 -4.33 -0.25 -9.68
C LEU A 164 -3.35 -0.32 -8.51
N VAL A 165 -2.07 -0.53 -8.80
CA VAL A 165 -1.01 -0.48 -7.81
C VAL A 165 0.01 0.59 -8.19
N ALA A 166 0.09 1.64 -7.36
CA ALA A 166 1.06 2.72 -7.51
C ALA A 166 2.31 2.41 -6.67
N TYR A 167 3.45 2.26 -7.30
CA TYR A 167 4.75 2.08 -6.65
C TYR A 167 5.44 3.42 -6.49
N LEU A 168 5.83 3.76 -5.25
CA LEU A 168 6.34 5.09 -4.92
C LEU A 168 7.82 5.03 -4.49
N THR A 169 8.61 5.97 -5.03
CA THR A 169 9.89 6.38 -4.48
C THR A 169 9.70 7.52 -3.48
N ASP A 170 10.79 8.14 -3.03
CA ASP A 170 10.73 9.30 -2.13
C ASP A 170 10.08 10.54 -2.76
N THR A 171 10.17 10.67 -4.09
CA THR A 171 9.85 11.93 -4.77
C THR A 171 8.86 11.80 -5.90
N GLU A 172 8.58 10.58 -6.36
CA GLU A 172 7.79 10.36 -7.58
C GLU A 172 7.07 9.00 -7.59
N LEU A 173 6.08 8.91 -8.47
CA LEU A 173 5.50 7.65 -8.92
C LEU A 173 6.52 6.94 -9.81
N LEU A 174 6.90 5.72 -9.43
CA LEU A 174 7.81 4.89 -10.22
C LEU A 174 7.08 4.12 -11.31
N LEU A 175 5.90 3.61 -10.99
CA LEU A 175 5.06 2.81 -11.88
C LEU A 175 3.63 2.78 -11.35
N LEU A 176 2.65 2.91 -12.23
CA LEU A 176 1.27 2.50 -12.00
C LEU A 176 1.01 1.21 -12.78
N HIS A 177 0.52 0.18 -12.10
CA HIS A 177 0.32 -1.15 -12.68
C HIS A 177 -1.09 -1.66 -12.39
N VAL A 178 -1.70 -2.34 -13.37
CA VAL A 178 -2.97 -3.06 -13.20
C VAL A 178 -2.65 -4.44 -12.64
N GLU A 179 -3.15 -4.73 -11.43
CA GLU A 179 -2.96 -6.04 -10.78
C GLU A 179 -4.26 -6.86 -10.94
N GLY A 180 -4.17 -7.99 -11.62
CA GLY A 180 -5.27 -8.90 -11.91
C GLY A 180 -4.96 -10.34 -11.57
#